data_411b01c77a7dbea0b5d049fc883d2020
#
_entry.id   411b01c77a7dbea0b5d049fc883d2020
#
_cell.length_a   1.000
_cell.length_b   1.000
_cell.length_c   1.000
_cell.angle_alpha   90.00
_cell.angle_beta   90.00
_cell.angle_gamma   90.00
#
_symmetry.space_group_name_H-M   'P 1'
#
loop_
_entity.id
_entity.type
_entity.pdbx_description
1 polymer ?
#
loop_
_entity_poly.entity_id
_entity_poly.type
_entity_poly.pdbx_seq_one_letter_code
_entity_poly.pdbx_strand_id
1 'polypeptide(L)'
;MSRLLPQPFVFTQSNLQAFINCPYQFYLRYVLHFQWPAAQACDMLQFEADRLAGARFHQLVHQLFLGVSLLKLSQMAKNDPDSRVAIWFDAFTTTFPQTLTGELFPEYTLGVTLGGQELTAKYDLLQRDGENFTIYDWKTSRRQPSKTWLAGQMQSRVFPLVLALHLGEINQPFTELRMVYWEAAQPERPYIFKSTAQTIADDQAYILALMRKINRLAPADFHKTEDIQRCQYCRYRSYCNRDIQPPEDDEAFIEAHYLELAAEPEEVVFEDEIS
;
A
#
# COMPACT_ATOMS: atom_id res chain seq x y z
N MET A 1 -19.75 -10.03 24.34
CA MET A 1 -18.59 -10.65 23.67
C MET A 1 -17.51 -9.58 23.59
N SER A 2 -16.31 -9.82 24.17
CA SER A 2 -15.20 -8.87 24.05
C SER A 2 -14.75 -8.84 22.58
N ARG A 3 -14.57 -7.65 22.03
CA ARG A 3 -14.00 -7.49 20.70
C ARG A 3 -12.55 -7.97 20.73
N LEU A 4 -12.18 -8.79 19.76
CA LEU A 4 -10.82 -9.38 19.67
C LEU A 4 -9.79 -8.36 19.16
N LEU A 5 -10.22 -7.46 18.26
CA LEU A 5 -9.33 -6.41 17.75
C LEU A 5 -9.02 -5.37 18.83
N PRO A 6 -7.78 -4.88 18.93
CA PRO A 6 -7.45 -3.75 19.78
C PRO A 6 -8.37 -2.57 19.49
N GLN A 7 -8.55 -1.68 20.46
CA GLN A 7 -9.41 -0.51 20.31
C GLN A 7 -8.63 0.76 20.64
N PRO A 8 -8.61 1.75 19.74
CA PRO A 8 -9.20 1.75 18.40
C PRO A 8 -8.46 0.84 17.42
N PHE A 9 -9.16 0.24 16.45
CA PHE A 9 -8.54 -0.49 15.33
C PHE A 9 -8.87 0.21 14.03
N VAL A 10 -7.84 0.61 13.30
CA VAL A 10 -7.94 1.28 12.00
C VAL A 10 -7.72 0.25 10.89
N PHE A 11 -8.69 0.10 10.01
CA PHE A 11 -8.53 -0.72 8.82
C PHE A 11 -7.74 0.04 7.75
N THR A 12 -6.85 -0.66 7.08
CA THR A 12 -6.04 -0.17 5.96
C THR A 12 -6.02 -1.20 4.84
N GLN A 13 -5.63 -0.80 3.65
CA GLN A 13 -5.41 -1.74 2.55
C GLN A 13 -4.46 -2.88 2.95
N SER A 14 -3.43 -2.60 3.75
CA SER A 14 -2.41 -3.56 4.16
C SER A 14 -2.95 -4.65 5.07
N ASN A 15 -3.70 -4.26 6.12
CA ASN A 15 -4.23 -5.25 7.05
C ASN A 15 -5.38 -6.06 6.44
N LEU A 16 -6.21 -5.45 5.58
CA LEU A 16 -7.22 -6.16 4.82
C LEU A 16 -6.60 -7.18 3.85
N GLN A 17 -5.52 -6.78 3.15
CA GLN A 17 -4.78 -7.68 2.27
C GLN A 17 -4.13 -8.83 3.03
N ALA A 18 -3.52 -8.56 4.18
CA ALA A 18 -2.95 -9.60 5.03
C ALA A 18 -4.00 -10.63 5.47
N PHE A 19 -5.21 -10.18 5.80
CA PHE A 19 -6.31 -11.09 6.14
C PHE A 19 -6.74 -11.97 4.95
N ILE A 20 -6.83 -11.38 3.74
CA ILE A 20 -7.17 -12.14 2.52
C ILE A 20 -6.07 -13.14 2.17
N ASN A 21 -4.83 -12.75 2.34
CA ASN A 21 -3.71 -13.64 2.06
C ASN A 21 -3.64 -14.80 3.06
N CYS A 22 -3.77 -14.51 4.35
CA CYS A 22 -3.79 -15.52 5.40
C CYS A 22 -4.44 -14.95 6.68
N PRO A 23 -5.64 -15.38 7.09
CA PRO A 23 -6.26 -14.93 8.33
C PRO A 23 -5.34 -15.10 9.54
N TYR A 24 -4.54 -16.17 9.60
CA TYR A 24 -3.61 -16.41 10.70
C TYR A 24 -2.45 -15.40 10.72
N GLN A 25 -1.93 -14.98 9.55
CA GLN A 25 -0.93 -13.90 9.46
C GLN A 25 -1.49 -12.58 10.01
N PHE A 26 -2.74 -12.25 9.62
CA PHE A 26 -3.42 -11.07 10.17
C PHE A 26 -3.52 -11.16 11.70
N TYR A 27 -3.93 -12.30 12.24
CA TYR A 27 -4.07 -12.51 13.68
C TYR A 27 -2.73 -12.32 14.41
N LEU A 28 -1.66 -12.95 13.93
CA LEU A 28 -0.34 -12.81 14.51
C LEU A 28 0.15 -11.35 14.49
N ARG A 29 -0.02 -10.67 13.36
CA ARG A 29 0.55 -9.34 13.13
C ARG A 29 -0.26 -8.23 13.81
N TYR A 30 -1.58 -8.23 13.65
CA TYR A 30 -2.43 -7.08 13.99
C TYR A 30 -3.27 -7.29 15.26
N VAL A 31 -3.43 -8.53 15.73
CA VAL A 31 -4.17 -8.83 16.97
C VAL A 31 -3.19 -9.12 18.10
N LEU A 32 -2.22 -10.00 17.87
CA LEU A 32 -1.24 -10.40 18.87
C LEU A 32 0.01 -9.52 18.90
N HIS A 33 0.24 -8.68 17.87
CA HIS A 33 1.48 -7.94 17.67
C HIS A 33 2.72 -8.83 17.83
N PHE A 34 2.60 -10.08 17.32
CA PHE A 34 3.59 -11.13 17.53
C PHE A 34 4.85 -10.86 16.70
N GLN A 35 5.95 -10.59 17.39
CA GLN A 35 7.25 -10.41 16.78
C GLN A 35 7.93 -11.78 16.63
N TRP A 36 8.10 -12.22 15.40
CA TRP A 36 8.84 -13.42 15.08
C TRP A 36 10.10 -13.03 14.32
N PRO A 37 11.30 -13.44 14.78
CA PRO A 37 12.52 -13.18 14.02
C PRO A 37 12.39 -13.88 12.67
N ALA A 38 12.42 -13.10 11.61
CA ALA A 38 12.51 -13.66 10.27
C ALA A 38 13.74 -14.56 10.21
N ALA A 39 13.60 -15.75 9.64
CA ALA A 39 14.75 -16.59 9.40
C ALA A 39 15.80 -15.76 8.65
N GLN A 40 17.07 -15.78 9.12
CA GLN A 40 18.18 -15.07 8.46
C GLN A 40 18.52 -15.79 7.14
N ALA A 41 17.59 -15.81 6.21
CA ALA A 41 17.82 -16.25 4.86
C ALA A 41 18.30 -15.06 4.02
N CYS A 42 19.15 -15.28 3.04
CA CYS A 42 19.63 -14.23 2.13
C CYS A 42 18.47 -13.41 1.53
N ASP A 43 17.33 -14.05 1.30
CA ASP A 43 16.12 -13.45 0.75
C ASP A 43 15.55 -12.34 1.64
N MET A 44 15.61 -12.49 2.98
CA MET A 44 15.12 -11.49 3.91
C MET A 44 15.99 -10.25 3.98
N LEU A 45 17.32 -10.41 3.86
CA LEU A 45 18.25 -9.28 3.80
C LEU A 45 18.05 -8.50 2.50
N GLN A 46 17.83 -9.21 1.40
CA GLN A 46 17.56 -8.59 0.11
C GLN A 46 16.21 -7.86 0.13
N PHE A 47 15.19 -8.48 0.70
CA PHE A 47 13.88 -7.87 0.89
C PHE A 47 13.98 -6.58 1.71
N GLU A 48 14.71 -6.59 2.81
CA GLU A 48 14.89 -5.40 3.64
C GLU A 48 15.67 -4.29 2.91
N ALA A 49 16.69 -4.65 2.13
CA ALA A 49 17.41 -3.72 1.28
C ALA A 49 16.49 -3.10 0.21
N ASP A 50 15.63 -3.91 -0.43
CA ASP A 50 14.66 -3.43 -1.42
C ASP A 50 13.65 -2.47 -0.79
N ARG A 51 13.13 -2.80 0.40
CA ARG A 51 12.21 -1.94 1.16
C ARG A 51 12.85 -0.60 1.54
N LEU A 52 14.06 -0.63 2.06
CA LEU A 52 14.79 0.59 2.44
C LEU A 52 15.11 1.46 1.23
N ALA A 53 15.51 0.87 0.12
CA ALA A 53 15.75 1.62 -1.12
C ALA A 53 14.45 2.25 -1.64
N GLY A 54 13.33 1.51 -1.62
CA GLY A 54 12.01 2.02 -1.96
C GLY A 54 11.59 3.20 -1.09
N ALA A 55 11.72 3.08 0.23
CA ALA A 55 11.38 4.16 1.16
C ALA A 55 12.19 5.44 0.90
N ARG A 56 13.50 5.32 0.61
CA ARG A 56 14.33 6.48 0.26
C ARG A 56 13.93 7.12 -1.07
N PHE A 57 13.54 6.32 -2.05
CA PHE A 57 12.98 6.83 -3.30
C PHE A 57 11.68 7.61 -3.06
N HIS A 58 10.71 7.06 -2.31
CA HIS A 58 9.48 7.77 -1.94
C HIS A 58 9.77 9.08 -1.22
N GLN A 59 10.74 9.09 -0.30
CA GLN A 59 11.14 10.31 0.39
C GLN A 59 11.69 11.38 -0.57
N LEU A 60 12.50 11.02 -1.57
CA LEU A 60 12.99 11.97 -2.57
C LEU A 60 11.85 12.53 -3.42
N VAL A 61 10.91 11.70 -3.85
CA VAL A 61 9.74 12.12 -4.62
C VAL A 61 8.84 13.03 -3.78
N HIS A 62 8.60 12.68 -2.52
CA HIS A 62 7.87 13.54 -1.59
C HIS A 62 8.51 14.92 -1.46
N GLN A 63 9.83 14.99 -1.23
CA GLN A 63 10.56 16.25 -1.14
C GLN A 63 10.51 17.06 -2.44
N LEU A 64 10.47 16.39 -3.60
CA LEU A 64 10.30 17.06 -4.88
C LEU A 64 8.96 17.80 -4.95
N PHE A 65 7.86 17.16 -4.54
CA PHE A 65 6.54 17.79 -4.49
C PHE A 65 6.41 18.87 -3.41
N LEU A 66 7.26 18.84 -2.38
CA LEU A 66 7.38 19.92 -1.40
C LEU A 66 8.25 21.10 -1.92
N GLY A 67 8.74 21.06 -3.16
CA GLY A 67 9.47 22.15 -3.80
C GLY A 67 10.98 22.15 -3.52
N VAL A 68 11.54 21.06 -3.01
CA VAL A 68 13.00 20.93 -2.90
C VAL A 68 13.61 20.85 -4.29
N SER A 69 14.69 21.57 -4.51
CA SER A 69 15.37 21.66 -5.81
C SER A 69 15.71 20.30 -6.40
N LEU A 70 15.31 20.06 -7.65
CA LEU A 70 15.61 18.84 -8.40
C LEU A 70 17.12 18.55 -8.43
N LEU A 71 17.95 19.57 -8.62
CA LEU A 71 19.41 19.42 -8.63
C LEU A 71 19.94 18.83 -7.30
N LYS A 72 19.42 19.34 -6.18
CA LYS A 72 19.79 18.86 -4.85
C LYS A 72 19.34 17.40 -4.64
N LEU A 73 18.09 17.10 -5.01
CA LEU A 73 17.53 15.74 -4.88
C LEU A 73 18.26 14.73 -5.77
N SER A 74 18.61 15.12 -7.01
CA SER A 74 19.41 14.28 -7.90
C SER A 74 20.81 13.99 -7.36
N GLN A 75 21.43 14.96 -6.66
CA GLN A 75 22.70 14.73 -5.98
C GLN A 75 22.55 13.78 -4.78
N MET A 76 21.47 13.94 -3.99
CA MET A 76 21.18 13.03 -2.88
C MET A 76 20.94 11.60 -3.39
N ALA A 77 20.16 11.43 -4.46
CA ALA A 77 19.91 10.14 -5.08
C ALA A 77 21.20 9.47 -5.56
N LYS A 78 22.12 10.24 -6.20
CA LYS A 78 23.42 9.73 -6.67
C LYS A 78 24.37 9.31 -5.54
N ASN A 79 24.22 9.91 -4.37
CA ASN A 79 25.01 9.60 -3.19
C ASN A 79 24.38 8.53 -2.30
N ASP A 80 23.20 7.99 -2.69
CA ASP A 80 22.55 6.90 -1.95
C ASP A 80 23.41 5.65 -2.00
N PRO A 81 23.55 4.89 -0.88
CA PRO A 81 24.30 3.64 -0.87
C PRO A 81 23.72 2.58 -1.82
N ASP A 82 22.45 2.67 -2.18
CA ASP A 82 21.83 1.80 -3.17
C ASP A 82 21.66 2.54 -4.50
N SER A 83 22.45 2.17 -5.48
CA SER A 83 22.45 2.81 -6.80
C SER A 83 21.09 2.78 -7.53
N ARG A 84 20.19 1.88 -7.14
CA ARG A 84 18.83 1.81 -7.70
C ARG A 84 18.03 3.06 -7.41
N VAL A 85 18.25 3.70 -6.26
CA VAL A 85 17.55 4.94 -5.88
C VAL A 85 17.81 6.04 -6.91
N ALA A 86 19.06 6.17 -7.37
CA ALA A 86 19.42 7.15 -8.40
C ALA A 86 18.74 6.81 -9.74
N ILE A 87 18.74 5.54 -10.14
CA ILE A 87 18.12 5.07 -11.37
C ILE A 87 16.62 5.34 -11.37
N TRP A 88 15.93 4.99 -10.28
CA TRP A 88 14.49 5.19 -10.13
C TRP A 88 14.11 6.68 -10.10
N PHE A 89 14.91 7.50 -9.41
CA PHE A 89 14.65 8.93 -9.31
C PHE A 89 14.85 9.63 -10.67
N ASP A 90 15.88 9.26 -11.42
CA ASP A 90 16.12 9.75 -12.79
C ASP A 90 14.99 9.34 -13.73
N ALA A 91 14.59 8.07 -13.70
CA ALA A 91 13.46 7.56 -14.47
C ALA A 91 12.15 8.31 -14.11
N PHE A 92 11.88 8.53 -12.83
CA PHE A 92 10.70 9.26 -12.37
C PHE A 92 10.70 10.69 -12.90
N THR A 93 11.78 11.43 -12.74
CA THR A 93 11.87 12.82 -13.14
C THR A 93 11.86 13.01 -14.67
N THR A 94 12.15 11.95 -15.42
CA THR A 94 12.12 11.97 -16.89
C THR A 94 10.75 11.58 -17.45
N THR A 95 10.05 10.63 -16.81
CA THR A 95 8.82 10.05 -17.37
C THR A 95 7.54 10.56 -16.72
N PHE A 96 7.61 10.93 -15.44
CA PHE A 96 6.45 11.49 -14.76
C PHE A 96 6.24 12.96 -15.17
N PRO A 97 5.00 13.41 -15.40
CA PRO A 97 4.74 14.80 -15.81
C PRO A 97 5.32 15.81 -14.81
N GLN A 98 6.20 16.69 -15.29
CA GLN A 98 6.86 17.70 -14.45
C GLN A 98 5.91 18.83 -14.05
N THR A 99 4.82 19.01 -14.79
CA THR A 99 3.79 20.03 -14.51
C THR A 99 2.45 19.34 -14.37
N LEU A 100 2.00 19.20 -13.14
CA LEU A 100 0.62 18.82 -12.83
C LEU A 100 -0.18 20.10 -12.59
N THR A 101 -1.42 20.11 -13.09
CA THR A 101 -2.37 21.21 -12.86
C THR A 101 -3.16 20.99 -11.58
N GLY A 102 -3.68 22.08 -11.02
CA GLY A 102 -4.52 22.01 -9.80
C GLY A 102 -3.74 21.92 -8.50
N GLU A 103 -4.39 21.38 -7.50
CA GLU A 103 -3.85 21.23 -6.14
C GLU A 103 -3.19 19.86 -5.97
N LEU A 104 -2.03 19.82 -5.31
CA LEU A 104 -1.24 18.62 -5.08
C LEU A 104 -1.09 18.37 -3.57
N PHE A 105 -1.39 17.17 -3.14
CA PHE A 105 -1.32 16.75 -1.75
C PHE A 105 -0.38 15.54 -1.65
N PRO A 106 0.94 15.73 -1.45
CA PRO A 106 1.90 14.65 -1.30
C PRO A 106 1.77 13.99 0.06
N GLU A 107 1.96 12.66 0.14
CA GLU A 107 1.88 11.84 1.36
C GLU A 107 0.58 12.07 2.15
N TYR A 108 -0.52 12.23 1.44
CA TYR A 108 -1.79 12.64 2.01
C TYR A 108 -2.57 11.47 2.59
N THR A 109 -2.95 11.59 3.86
CA THR A 109 -3.72 10.56 4.57
C THR A 109 -5.17 10.99 4.72
N LEU A 110 -6.09 10.09 4.36
CA LEU A 110 -7.53 10.24 4.58
C LEU A 110 -8.08 9.08 5.39
N GLY A 111 -8.98 9.40 6.32
CA GLY A 111 -9.76 8.43 7.06
C GLY A 111 -11.26 8.67 6.87
N VAL A 112 -12.03 7.59 6.84
CA VAL A 112 -13.49 7.61 6.76
C VAL A 112 -14.09 6.57 7.70
N THR A 113 -15.29 6.81 8.17
CA THR A 113 -16.04 5.83 8.96
C THR A 113 -16.89 4.95 8.06
N LEU A 114 -16.57 3.66 7.97
CA LEU A 114 -17.33 2.68 7.21
C LEU A 114 -17.94 1.62 8.13
N GLY A 115 -19.28 1.61 8.26
CA GLY A 115 -19.98 0.66 9.12
C GLY A 115 -19.62 0.77 10.61
N GLY A 116 -19.31 1.98 11.08
CA GLY A 116 -18.92 2.25 12.47
C GLY A 116 -17.46 1.91 12.78
N GLN A 117 -16.59 1.77 11.78
CA GLN A 117 -15.18 1.46 11.90
C GLN A 117 -14.36 2.39 11.01
N GLU A 118 -13.15 2.66 11.43
CA GLU A 118 -12.23 3.53 10.73
C GLU A 118 -11.54 2.78 9.60
N LEU A 119 -11.56 3.37 8.41
CA LEU A 119 -10.85 2.90 7.21
C LEU A 119 -9.98 4.04 6.69
N THR A 120 -8.68 3.81 6.56
CA THR A 120 -7.70 4.83 6.21
C THR A 120 -6.93 4.46 4.96
N ALA A 121 -6.62 5.47 4.14
CA ALA A 121 -5.73 5.39 2.99
C ALA A 121 -4.67 6.49 3.07
N LYS A 122 -3.42 6.15 2.76
CA LYS A 122 -2.32 7.11 2.59
C LYS A 122 -1.88 7.07 1.13
N TYR A 123 -1.96 8.21 0.46
CA TYR A 123 -1.63 8.36 -0.95
C TYR A 123 -0.21 8.94 -1.09
N ASP A 124 0.61 8.40 -1.98
CA ASP A 124 1.92 9.00 -2.29
C ASP A 124 1.73 10.41 -2.85
N LEU A 125 0.72 10.58 -3.72
CA LEU A 125 0.27 11.89 -4.17
C LEU A 125 -1.22 11.84 -4.51
N LEU A 126 -1.99 12.79 -4.00
CA LEU A 126 -3.35 13.09 -4.45
C LEU A 126 -3.33 14.40 -5.25
N GLN A 127 -3.85 14.37 -6.46
CA GLN A 127 -4.07 15.57 -7.29
C GLN A 127 -5.55 15.87 -7.38
N ARG A 128 -5.91 17.15 -7.20
CA ARG A 128 -7.22 17.70 -7.48
C ARG A 128 -7.13 18.74 -8.59
N ASP A 129 -7.76 18.49 -9.72
CA ASP A 129 -7.87 19.43 -10.83
C ASP A 129 -9.34 19.70 -11.15
N GLY A 130 -9.89 20.74 -10.52
CA GLY A 130 -11.32 21.03 -10.52
C GLY A 130 -12.11 19.90 -9.84
N GLU A 131 -12.95 19.22 -10.61
CA GLU A 131 -13.73 18.06 -10.18
C GLU A 131 -13.06 16.72 -10.53
N ASN A 132 -11.83 16.72 -11.02
CA ASN A 132 -11.08 15.52 -11.35
C ASN A 132 -10.07 15.20 -10.26
N PHE A 133 -10.07 13.96 -9.81
CA PHE A 133 -9.15 13.47 -8.78
C PHE A 133 -8.29 12.36 -9.33
N THR A 134 -6.98 12.46 -9.09
CA THR A 134 -6.02 11.41 -9.45
C THR A 134 -5.20 11.02 -8.23
N ILE A 135 -5.25 9.74 -7.90
CA ILE A 135 -4.40 9.12 -6.89
C ILE A 135 -3.19 8.57 -7.63
N TYR A 136 -2.00 8.97 -7.24
CA TYR A 136 -0.76 8.39 -7.73
C TYR A 136 -0.13 7.53 -6.65
N ASP A 137 0.46 6.43 -7.07
CA ASP A 137 1.17 5.49 -6.23
C ASP A 137 2.43 5.00 -6.95
N TRP A 138 3.56 5.09 -6.27
CA TRP A 138 4.88 4.78 -6.81
C TRP A 138 5.32 3.39 -6.41
N LYS A 139 5.80 2.61 -7.36
CA LYS A 139 6.28 1.26 -7.11
C LYS A 139 7.71 1.06 -7.60
N THR A 140 8.54 0.53 -6.73
CA THR A 140 9.95 0.26 -6.98
C THR A 140 10.26 -1.23 -7.14
N SER A 141 9.23 -2.02 -7.46
CA SER A 141 9.38 -3.45 -7.73
C SER A 141 10.30 -3.71 -8.93
N ARG A 142 10.97 -4.86 -8.94
CA ARG A 142 11.88 -5.25 -10.03
C ARG A 142 11.18 -5.49 -11.35
N ARG A 143 9.91 -5.86 -11.33
CA ARG A 143 9.05 -6.09 -12.50
C ARG A 143 7.69 -5.48 -12.27
N GLN A 144 7.03 -5.11 -13.34
CA GLN A 144 5.65 -4.64 -13.29
C GLN A 144 4.71 -5.86 -13.22
N PRO A 145 3.83 -5.97 -12.20
CA PRO A 145 2.83 -7.03 -12.13
C PRO A 145 1.76 -6.85 -13.21
N SER A 146 0.95 -7.89 -13.44
CA SER A 146 -0.13 -7.76 -14.41
C SER A 146 -1.20 -6.76 -13.95
N LYS A 147 -1.81 -6.05 -14.91
CA LYS A 147 -2.91 -5.10 -14.61
C LYS A 147 -4.08 -5.79 -13.91
N THR A 148 -4.39 -7.03 -14.28
CA THR A 148 -5.47 -7.82 -13.67
C THR A 148 -5.16 -8.14 -12.21
N TRP A 149 -3.92 -8.49 -11.91
CA TRP A 149 -3.50 -8.75 -10.54
C TRP A 149 -3.61 -7.48 -9.68
N LEU A 150 -3.11 -6.33 -10.15
CA LEU A 150 -3.23 -5.04 -9.46
C LEU A 150 -4.68 -4.66 -9.18
N ALA A 151 -5.57 -4.84 -10.17
CA ALA A 151 -6.99 -4.57 -9.99
C ALA A 151 -7.63 -5.40 -8.86
N GLY A 152 -7.09 -6.58 -8.58
CA GLY A 152 -7.54 -7.47 -7.50
C GLY A 152 -7.05 -7.09 -6.11
N GLN A 153 -6.06 -6.20 -6.01
CA GLN A 153 -5.45 -5.86 -4.72
C GLN A 153 -6.31 -4.91 -3.89
N MET A 154 -6.19 -5.02 -2.56
CA MET A 154 -6.94 -4.14 -1.65
C MET A 154 -6.59 -2.66 -1.83
N GLN A 155 -5.36 -2.34 -2.19
CA GLN A 155 -4.96 -0.97 -2.46
C GLN A 155 -5.77 -0.35 -3.59
N SER A 156 -5.95 -1.07 -4.70
CA SER A 156 -6.75 -0.60 -5.86
C SER A 156 -8.24 -0.43 -5.55
N ARG A 157 -8.73 -1.05 -4.47
CA ARG A 157 -10.11 -0.94 -4.00
C ARG A 157 -10.28 0.11 -2.90
N VAL A 158 -9.40 0.06 -1.89
CA VAL A 158 -9.50 0.91 -0.68
C VAL A 158 -9.20 2.37 -1.01
N PHE A 159 -8.16 2.63 -1.80
CA PHE A 159 -7.73 4.00 -2.07
C PHE A 159 -8.81 4.84 -2.77
N PRO A 160 -9.39 4.40 -3.89
CA PRO A 160 -10.48 5.14 -4.53
C PRO A 160 -11.74 5.20 -3.67
N LEU A 161 -12.04 4.11 -2.91
CA LEU A 161 -13.21 4.08 -2.03
C LEU A 161 -13.11 5.12 -0.92
N VAL A 162 -11.98 5.18 -0.20
CA VAL A 162 -11.79 6.15 0.89
C VAL A 162 -11.93 7.58 0.37
N LEU A 163 -11.31 7.88 -0.79
CA LEU A 163 -11.44 9.20 -1.39
C LEU A 163 -12.90 9.52 -1.78
N ALA A 164 -13.58 8.60 -2.46
CA ALA A 164 -14.97 8.81 -2.87
C ALA A 164 -15.92 9.01 -1.69
N LEU A 165 -15.74 8.24 -0.60
CA LEU A 165 -16.54 8.40 0.63
C LEU A 165 -16.25 9.74 1.30
N HIS A 166 -14.98 10.13 1.42
CA HIS A 166 -14.60 11.43 1.99
C HIS A 166 -15.20 12.59 1.21
N LEU A 167 -15.10 12.56 -0.13
CA LEU A 167 -15.69 13.58 -1.00
C LEU A 167 -17.22 13.66 -0.81
N GLY A 168 -17.88 12.53 -0.62
CA GLY A 168 -19.31 12.45 -0.30
C GLY A 168 -19.64 13.09 1.06
N GLU A 169 -18.82 12.85 2.09
CA GLU A 169 -19.01 13.43 3.44
C GLU A 169 -18.91 14.96 3.44
N ILE A 170 -18.00 15.52 2.65
CA ILE A 170 -17.81 16.98 2.53
C ILE A 170 -18.65 17.61 1.41
N ASN A 171 -19.57 16.84 0.78
CA ASN A 171 -20.39 17.25 -0.35
C ASN A 171 -19.58 17.84 -1.52
N GLN A 172 -18.39 17.32 -1.78
CA GLN A 172 -17.55 17.69 -2.92
C GLN A 172 -17.87 16.79 -4.11
N PRO A 173 -18.48 17.30 -5.18
CA PRO A 173 -18.72 16.51 -6.37
C PRO A 173 -17.40 16.18 -7.09
N PHE A 174 -17.39 15.06 -7.82
CA PHE A 174 -16.30 14.71 -8.72
C PHE A 174 -16.84 14.15 -10.05
N THR A 175 -16.16 14.51 -11.13
CA THR A 175 -16.49 14.04 -12.47
C THR A 175 -15.65 12.81 -12.84
N GLU A 176 -14.37 12.80 -12.47
CA GLU A 176 -13.46 11.67 -12.69
C GLU A 176 -12.65 11.39 -11.42
N LEU A 177 -12.58 10.10 -11.09
CA LEU A 177 -11.68 9.58 -10.07
C LEU A 177 -10.87 8.45 -10.68
N ARG A 178 -9.55 8.57 -10.64
CA ARG A 178 -8.63 7.57 -11.19
C ARG A 178 -7.45 7.32 -10.26
N MET A 179 -6.91 6.11 -10.37
CA MET A 179 -5.68 5.72 -9.71
C MET A 179 -4.62 5.38 -10.76
N VAL A 180 -3.42 5.88 -10.57
CA VAL A 180 -2.27 5.71 -11.46
C VAL A 180 -1.15 5.05 -10.68
N TYR A 181 -0.73 3.87 -11.11
CA TYR A 181 0.47 3.21 -10.65
C TYR A 181 1.64 3.56 -11.57
N TRP A 182 2.60 4.30 -11.06
CA TRP A 182 3.87 4.49 -11.72
C TRP A 182 4.86 3.41 -11.24
N GLU A 183 5.54 2.77 -12.17
CA GLU A 183 6.38 1.61 -11.89
C GLU A 183 7.82 1.89 -12.32
N ALA A 184 8.77 1.79 -11.41
CA ALA A 184 10.18 1.96 -11.74
C ALA A 184 10.70 0.94 -12.77
N ALA A 185 10.09 -0.25 -12.82
CA ALA A 185 10.42 -1.29 -13.79
C ALA A 185 9.96 -0.97 -15.23
N GLN A 186 8.89 -0.17 -15.38
CA GLN A 186 8.34 0.28 -16.67
C GLN A 186 7.79 1.71 -16.58
N PRO A 187 8.65 2.70 -16.36
CA PRO A 187 8.25 4.06 -16.01
C PRO A 187 7.43 4.78 -17.08
N GLU A 188 7.57 4.36 -18.35
CA GLU A 188 6.81 4.94 -19.47
C GLU A 188 5.43 4.30 -19.68
N ARG A 189 5.07 3.28 -18.88
CA ARG A 189 3.83 2.53 -19.06
C ARG A 189 3.05 2.41 -17.73
N PRO A 190 2.61 3.54 -17.15
CA PRO A 190 1.83 3.50 -15.91
C PRO A 190 0.49 2.79 -16.14
N TYR A 191 0.02 2.09 -15.13
CA TYR A 191 -1.34 1.57 -15.14
C TYR A 191 -2.33 2.61 -14.63
N ILE A 192 -3.40 2.80 -15.39
CA ILE A 192 -4.48 3.73 -15.03
C ILE A 192 -5.76 2.93 -14.79
N PHE A 193 -6.36 3.12 -13.62
CA PHE A 193 -7.65 2.57 -13.22
C PHE A 193 -8.63 3.73 -13.02
N LYS A 194 -9.77 3.66 -13.70
CA LYS A 194 -10.85 4.64 -13.55
C LYS A 194 -11.93 4.03 -12.64
N SER A 195 -12.37 4.82 -11.67
CA SER A 195 -13.47 4.42 -10.78
C SER A 195 -14.79 4.90 -11.34
N THR A 196 -15.79 4.06 -11.28
CA THR A 196 -17.19 4.37 -11.60
C THR A 196 -18.03 4.33 -10.32
N ALA A 197 -19.20 4.93 -10.33
CA ALA A 197 -20.13 4.81 -9.20
C ALA A 197 -20.42 3.34 -8.85
N GLN A 198 -20.50 2.46 -9.86
CA GLN A 198 -20.73 1.04 -9.64
C GLN A 198 -19.53 0.37 -8.98
N THR A 199 -18.30 0.59 -9.47
CA THR A 199 -17.10 0.00 -8.85
C THR A 199 -16.90 0.48 -7.42
N ILE A 200 -17.18 1.74 -7.10
CA ILE A 200 -17.12 2.28 -5.74
C ILE A 200 -18.17 1.59 -4.85
N ALA A 201 -19.41 1.43 -5.33
CA ALA A 201 -20.48 0.76 -4.57
C ALA A 201 -20.14 -0.73 -4.30
N ASP A 202 -19.61 -1.43 -5.30
CA ASP A 202 -19.21 -2.84 -5.17
C ASP A 202 -18.04 -2.99 -4.18
N ASP A 203 -17.04 -2.12 -4.24
CA ASP A 203 -15.89 -2.12 -3.34
C ASP A 203 -16.32 -1.76 -1.91
N GLN A 204 -17.24 -0.80 -1.75
CA GLN A 204 -17.81 -0.45 -0.45
C GLN A 204 -18.53 -1.64 0.19
N ALA A 205 -19.38 -2.33 -0.58
CA ALA A 205 -20.10 -3.50 -0.08
C ALA A 205 -19.13 -4.62 0.30
N TYR A 206 -18.13 -4.90 -0.53
CA TYR A 206 -17.14 -5.93 -0.31
C TYR A 206 -16.28 -5.65 0.92
N ILE A 207 -15.71 -4.44 1.03
CA ILE A 207 -14.82 -4.05 2.13
C ILE A 207 -15.60 -4.02 3.45
N LEU A 208 -16.81 -3.48 3.46
CA LEU A 208 -17.68 -3.50 4.63
C LEU A 208 -18.00 -4.92 5.11
N ALA A 209 -18.29 -5.83 4.18
CA ALA A 209 -18.53 -7.23 4.51
C ALA A 209 -17.28 -7.91 5.10
N LEU A 210 -16.08 -7.61 4.55
CA LEU A 210 -14.80 -8.12 5.02
C LEU A 210 -14.48 -7.61 6.44
N MET A 211 -14.62 -6.30 6.68
CA MET A 211 -14.42 -5.69 8.01
C MET A 211 -15.37 -6.29 9.05
N ARG A 212 -16.64 -6.47 8.70
CA ARG A 212 -17.64 -7.12 9.57
C ARG A 212 -17.29 -8.58 9.85
N LYS A 213 -16.78 -9.32 8.86
CA LYS A 213 -16.31 -10.69 9.03
C LYS A 213 -15.17 -10.73 10.04
N ILE A 214 -14.12 -9.94 9.85
CA ILE A 214 -12.94 -9.89 10.74
C ILE A 214 -13.37 -9.62 12.18
N ASN A 215 -14.27 -8.67 12.40
CA ASN A 215 -14.74 -8.30 13.75
C ASN A 215 -15.56 -9.36 14.49
N ARG A 216 -16.08 -10.35 13.75
CA ARG A 216 -16.88 -11.44 14.34
C ARG A 216 -16.08 -12.69 14.67
N LEU A 217 -14.84 -12.78 14.17
CA LEU A 217 -14.00 -13.96 14.38
C LEU A 217 -13.54 -14.08 15.83
N ALA A 218 -13.56 -15.30 16.34
CA ALA A 218 -12.87 -15.67 17.56
C ALA A 218 -11.41 -16.07 17.24
N PRO A 219 -10.50 -16.13 18.25
CA PRO A 219 -9.11 -16.53 18.02
C PRO A 219 -8.94 -17.83 17.23
N ALA A 220 -9.82 -18.80 17.48
CA ALA A 220 -9.78 -20.12 16.84
C ALA A 220 -10.17 -20.08 15.35
N ASP A 221 -10.82 -19.01 14.88
CA ASP A 221 -11.31 -18.90 13.52
C ASP A 221 -10.23 -18.36 12.53
N PHE A 222 -9.12 -17.87 13.08
CA PHE A 222 -8.01 -17.39 12.24
C PHE A 222 -7.14 -18.56 11.78
N HIS A 223 -7.57 -19.21 10.70
CA HIS A 223 -6.86 -20.38 10.17
C HIS A 223 -5.69 -19.97 9.25
N LYS A 224 -4.67 -20.84 9.20
CA LYS A 224 -3.60 -20.71 8.20
C LYS A 224 -4.19 -20.89 6.81
N THR A 225 -3.68 -20.12 5.83
CA THR A 225 -4.10 -20.28 4.42
C THR A 225 -3.81 -21.70 3.93
N GLU A 226 -4.68 -22.22 3.07
CA GLU A 226 -4.45 -23.47 2.36
C GLU A 226 -3.52 -23.28 1.16
N ASP A 227 -3.47 -22.05 0.63
CA ASP A 227 -2.54 -21.65 -0.42
C ASP A 227 -1.13 -21.52 0.14
N ILE A 228 -0.37 -22.61 0.11
CA ILE A 228 0.99 -22.67 0.65
C ILE A 228 1.97 -21.78 -0.11
N GLN A 229 1.68 -21.43 -1.37
CA GLN A 229 2.50 -20.53 -2.16
C GLN A 229 2.63 -19.16 -1.48
N ARG A 230 1.57 -18.67 -0.84
CA ARG A 230 1.59 -17.43 -0.06
C ARG A 230 2.49 -17.49 1.18
N CYS A 231 2.87 -18.69 1.61
CA CYS A 231 3.77 -18.87 2.76
C CYS A 231 5.25 -18.68 2.39
N GLN A 232 5.61 -18.77 1.11
CA GLN A 232 7.01 -18.67 0.65
C GLN A 232 7.68 -17.38 1.15
N TYR A 233 6.90 -16.29 1.17
CA TYR A 233 7.39 -14.95 1.54
C TYR A 233 6.86 -14.46 2.88
N CYS A 234 6.11 -15.30 3.60
CA CYS A 234 5.56 -14.94 4.89
C CYS A 234 6.65 -14.94 5.97
N ARG A 235 6.79 -13.83 6.70
CA ARG A 235 7.73 -13.72 7.82
C ARG A 235 7.49 -14.77 8.93
N TYR A 236 6.28 -15.32 9.02
CA TYR A 236 5.90 -16.34 9.99
C TYR A 236 6.02 -17.77 9.45
N ARG A 237 6.63 -17.98 8.27
CA ARG A 237 6.70 -19.30 7.63
C ARG A 237 7.32 -20.37 8.53
N SER A 238 8.45 -20.05 9.17
CA SER A 238 9.12 -20.97 10.11
C SER A 238 8.31 -21.21 11.38
N TYR A 239 7.67 -20.18 11.92
CA TYR A 239 6.72 -20.34 13.04
C TYR A 239 5.55 -21.24 12.71
N CYS A 240 5.08 -21.18 11.47
CA CYS A 240 3.98 -22.02 10.96
C CYS A 240 4.41 -23.44 10.58
N ASN A 241 5.69 -23.80 10.68
CA ASN A 241 6.29 -25.04 10.17
C ASN A 241 6.00 -25.24 8.67
N ARG A 242 6.15 -24.16 7.89
CA ARG A 242 5.97 -24.15 6.44
C ARG A 242 7.26 -23.71 5.77
N ASP A 243 8.31 -24.56 5.91
CA ASP A 243 9.62 -24.34 5.28
C ASP A 243 9.55 -24.65 3.79
N ILE A 244 9.05 -23.68 3.04
CA ILE A 244 9.03 -23.71 1.58
C ILE A 244 10.17 -22.81 1.12
N GLN A 245 11.10 -23.36 0.34
CA GLN A 245 12.15 -22.56 -0.31
C GLN A 245 11.50 -21.66 -1.36
N PRO A 246 11.76 -20.34 -1.36
CA PRO A 246 11.30 -19.49 -2.44
C PRO A 246 11.97 -19.92 -3.75
N PRO A 247 11.22 -19.97 -4.86
CA PRO A 247 11.82 -20.21 -6.17
C PRO A 247 12.76 -19.06 -6.54
N GLU A 248 13.85 -19.37 -7.20
CA GLU A 248 14.92 -18.42 -7.53
C GLU A 248 14.48 -17.31 -8.51
N ASP A 249 13.36 -17.50 -9.25
CA ASP A 249 12.97 -16.61 -10.37
C ASP A 249 11.44 -16.57 -10.59
N ASP A 250 10.64 -16.14 -9.60
CA ASP A 250 9.19 -16.26 -9.76
C ASP A 250 8.45 -14.91 -9.79
N GLU A 251 7.50 -14.80 -10.75
CA GLU A 251 6.50 -13.71 -10.77
C GLU A 251 5.75 -13.62 -9.43
N ALA A 252 5.50 -14.75 -8.76
CA ALA A 252 4.86 -14.82 -7.45
C ALA A 252 5.69 -14.14 -6.34
N PHE A 253 7.03 -14.13 -6.44
CA PHE A 253 7.89 -13.37 -5.52
C PHE A 253 7.59 -11.88 -5.60
N ILE A 254 7.45 -11.37 -6.80
CA ILE A 254 7.23 -9.96 -7.06
C ILE A 254 5.86 -9.55 -6.58
N GLU A 255 4.85 -10.35 -6.88
CA GLU A 255 3.46 -10.12 -6.48
C GLU A 255 3.30 -10.16 -4.96
N ALA A 256 3.94 -11.10 -4.28
CA ALA A 256 3.89 -11.19 -2.81
C ALA A 256 4.60 -10.02 -2.11
N HIS A 257 5.75 -9.57 -2.63
CA HIS A 257 6.54 -8.48 -2.05
C HIS A 257 6.05 -7.10 -2.44
N TYR A 258 5.38 -6.98 -3.58
CA TYR A 258 4.85 -5.72 -4.09
C TYR A 258 4.00 -4.96 -3.09
N LEU A 259 3.23 -5.67 -2.30
CA LEU A 259 2.33 -5.10 -1.30
C LEU A 259 2.96 -5.02 0.10
N GLU A 260 3.88 -5.92 0.44
CA GLU A 260 4.58 -5.84 1.73
C GLU A 260 5.63 -4.72 1.74
N LEU A 261 6.21 -4.39 0.58
CA LEU A 261 7.07 -3.22 0.42
C LEU A 261 6.31 -1.90 0.63
N ALA A 262 5.01 -1.89 0.28
CA ALA A 262 4.11 -0.75 0.48
C ALA A 262 3.43 -0.72 1.85
N ALA A 263 3.58 -1.77 2.68
CA ALA A 263 2.70 -2.08 3.80
C ALA A 263 3.37 -2.06 5.17
N GLU A 264 4.34 -1.20 5.44
CA GLU A 264 4.56 -0.85 6.84
C GLU A 264 3.54 0.20 7.27
N PRO A 265 2.73 -0.09 8.30
CA PRO A 265 2.08 0.99 9.00
C PRO A 265 3.22 1.78 9.66
N GLU A 266 3.56 2.94 9.15
CA GLU A 266 3.96 3.99 10.06
C GLU A 266 2.85 4.03 11.11
N GLU A 267 3.19 3.88 12.37
CA GLU A 267 2.29 4.23 13.45
C GLU A 267 1.76 5.61 13.10
N VAL A 268 0.48 5.69 12.79
CA VAL A 268 -0.20 6.97 12.66
C VAL A 268 -0.27 7.50 14.09
N VAL A 269 0.79 8.15 14.52
CA VAL A 269 0.77 8.99 15.69
C VAL A 269 -0.08 10.17 15.28
N PHE A 270 -1.35 10.16 15.68
CA PHE A 270 -2.13 11.38 15.70
C PHE A 270 -1.43 12.28 16.72
N GLU A 271 -0.62 13.21 16.24
CA GLU A 271 -0.27 14.37 17.05
C GLU A 271 -1.59 15.11 17.25
N ASP A 272 -2.15 14.97 18.44
CA ASP A 272 -3.19 15.87 18.91
C ASP A 272 -2.63 17.28 18.77
N GLU A 273 -3.14 18.06 17.83
CA GLU A 273 -2.92 19.48 17.78
C GLU A 273 -3.47 20.05 19.11
N ILE A 274 -2.56 20.23 20.04
CA ILE A 274 -2.84 20.95 21.27
C ILE A 274 -2.94 22.43 20.90
N SER A 275 -4.17 22.96 20.93
CA SER A 275 -4.63 24.33 21.19
C SER A 275 -3.88 25.47 20.51
#